data_71c9b96499097f00a4b5669f6e2f69b1
#
_entry.id   71c9b96499097f00a4b5669f6e2f69b1
#
_cell.length_a   1.000
_cell.length_b   1.000
_cell.length_c   1.000
_cell.angle_alpha   90.00
_cell.angle_beta   90.00
_cell.angle_gamma   90.00
#
_symmetry.space_group_name_H-M   'P 1'
#
loop_
_entity.id
_entity.type
_entity.pdbx_description
1 polymer ?
#
loop_
_entity_poly.entity_id
_entity_poly.type
_entity_poly.pdbx_seq_one_letter_code
_entity_poly.pdbx_strand_id
1 'polypeptide(L)'
;AVIIMFCVIPMLAWIATLAIATNTTVLLALYGILMGNYNSLYLPMMVLGYVFAVPFFLLSVRTSQKKGQKASLTRYVSIALLCYIGVLALLLFSQNGNPARMLSFPFEGGSSINLYTILFILCFGIGYGAYYATADMPIPMVADCSDYETYRSGKYIPGIMGAMFSLVDKLVSSLAQTLVAFIFLLCAGMSELPTDSTPYSVGIKVAVIIMFCVIPMLAWIATL
;
A
#
# COMPACT_ATOMS: atom_id res chain seq x y z
N ALA A 1 -1.42 10.89 -24.75
CA ALA A 1 -2.33 11.06 -23.61
C ALA A 1 -2.85 9.70 -23.09
N VAL A 2 -3.35 8.81 -23.96
CA VAL A 2 -3.93 7.50 -23.56
C VAL A 2 -2.92 6.62 -22.84
N ILE A 3 -1.69 6.49 -23.32
CA ILE A 3 -0.62 5.69 -22.69
C ILE A 3 -0.30 6.21 -21.29
N ILE A 4 -0.26 7.53 -21.11
CA ILE A 4 0.02 8.14 -19.81
C ILE A 4 -1.10 7.79 -18.81
N MET A 5 -2.36 7.90 -19.21
CA MET A 5 -3.49 7.61 -18.33
C MET A 5 -3.57 6.12 -17.94
N PHE A 6 -3.33 5.20 -18.88
CA PHE A 6 -3.50 3.76 -18.61
C PHE A 6 -2.30 3.09 -17.95
N CYS A 7 -1.09 3.61 -18.14
CA CYS A 7 0.12 2.98 -17.60
C CYS A 7 0.74 3.77 -16.45
N VAL A 8 0.84 5.09 -16.57
CA VAL A 8 1.59 5.90 -15.59
C VAL A 8 0.80 6.08 -14.30
N ILE A 9 -0.51 6.34 -14.37
CA ILE A 9 -1.31 6.57 -13.15
C ILE A 9 -1.42 5.32 -12.27
N PRO A 10 -1.82 4.13 -12.79
CA PRO A 10 -1.81 2.91 -11.99
C PRO A 10 -0.43 2.54 -11.46
N MET A 11 0.61 2.80 -12.24
CA MET A 11 1.98 2.57 -11.83
C MET A 11 2.41 3.48 -10.67
N LEU A 12 2.12 4.78 -10.75
CA LEU A 12 2.38 5.72 -9.65
C LEU A 12 1.60 5.32 -8.38
N ALA A 13 0.36 4.89 -8.52
CA ALA A 13 -0.44 4.37 -7.43
C ALA A 13 0.22 3.16 -6.77
N TRP A 14 0.69 2.22 -7.57
CA TRP A 14 1.40 1.04 -7.09
C TRP A 14 2.70 1.39 -6.37
N ILE A 15 3.55 2.23 -6.99
CA ILE A 15 4.83 2.61 -6.40
C ILE A 15 4.62 3.41 -5.11
N ALA A 16 3.66 4.34 -5.08
CA ALA A 16 3.35 5.10 -3.87
C ALA A 16 2.94 4.17 -2.72
N THR A 17 2.14 3.15 -3.01
CA THR A 17 1.72 2.19 -1.98
C THR A 17 2.88 1.29 -1.54
N LEU A 18 3.61 0.68 -2.46
CA LEU A 18 4.72 -0.20 -2.09
C LEU A 18 5.89 0.58 -1.49
N ALA A 19 6.33 1.66 -2.12
CA ALA A 19 7.53 2.36 -1.70
C ALA A 19 7.33 3.21 -0.44
N ILE A 20 6.12 3.71 -0.19
CA ILE A 20 5.83 4.59 0.94
C ILE A 20 5.11 3.82 2.06
N ALA A 21 3.96 3.21 1.78
CA ALA A 21 3.15 2.57 2.84
C ALA A 21 3.80 1.31 3.42
N THR A 22 4.55 0.53 2.61
CA THR A 22 5.29 -0.64 3.10
C THR A 22 6.76 -0.34 3.40
N ASN A 23 7.15 0.93 3.43
CA ASN A 23 8.48 1.33 3.85
C ASN A 23 8.75 0.85 5.28
N THR A 24 9.92 0.25 5.51
CA THR A 24 10.29 -0.31 6.82
C THR A 24 10.20 0.71 7.95
N THR A 25 10.56 1.97 7.71
CA THR A 25 10.45 3.05 8.69
C THR A 25 9.00 3.38 9.03
N VAL A 26 8.10 3.38 8.03
CA VAL A 26 6.67 3.61 8.24
C VAL A 26 6.04 2.46 9.01
N LEU A 27 6.41 1.21 8.66
CA LEU A 27 5.93 0.02 9.36
C LEU A 27 6.49 -0.07 10.79
N LEU A 28 7.74 0.34 11.00
CA LEU A 28 8.33 0.45 12.34
C LEU A 28 7.57 1.47 13.18
N ALA A 29 7.27 2.64 12.63
CA ALA A 29 6.47 3.64 13.34
C ALA A 29 5.03 3.16 13.60
N LEU A 30 4.41 2.45 12.64
CA LEU A 30 3.07 1.90 12.81
C LEU A 30 3.04 0.78 13.86
N TYR A 31 3.83 -0.27 13.69
CA TYR A 31 3.78 -1.44 14.58
C TYR A 31 4.55 -1.24 15.88
N GLY A 32 5.67 -0.51 15.86
CA GLY A 32 6.50 -0.24 17.03
C GLY A 32 5.95 0.90 17.89
N ILE A 33 5.79 2.09 17.33
CA ILE A 33 5.44 3.29 18.10
C ILE A 33 3.93 3.40 18.34
N LEU A 34 3.09 3.18 17.31
CA LEU A 34 1.64 3.30 17.46
C LEU A 34 1.00 2.07 18.11
N MET A 35 1.45 0.88 17.79
CA MET A 35 0.88 -0.39 18.25
C MET A 35 1.69 -1.07 19.36
N GLY A 36 2.91 -0.63 19.62
CA GLY A 36 3.69 -0.94 20.82
C GLY A 36 4.67 -2.09 20.73
N ASN A 37 4.66 -2.91 19.67
CA ASN A 37 5.61 -3.99 19.52
C ASN A 37 5.90 -4.35 18.07
N TYR A 38 6.98 -3.79 17.53
CA TYR A 38 7.39 -4.05 16.14
C TYR A 38 7.74 -5.52 15.89
N ASN A 39 8.53 -6.12 16.77
CA ASN A 39 9.05 -7.47 16.56
C ASN A 39 7.95 -8.53 16.55
N SER A 40 6.93 -8.40 17.41
CA SER A 40 5.82 -9.34 17.47
C SER A 40 4.75 -9.12 16.42
N LEU A 41 4.59 -7.87 15.92
CA LEU A 41 3.49 -7.54 15.01
C LEU A 41 3.91 -7.57 13.54
N TYR A 42 5.15 -7.19 13.22
CA TYR A 42 5.61 -7.07 11.85
C TYR A 42 5.48 -8.37 11.06
N LEU A 43 6.07 -9.45 11.56
CA LEU A 43 6.06 -10.75 10.87
C LEU A 43 4.65 -11.34 10.72
N PRO A 44 3.83 -11.44 11.79
CA PRO A 44 2.46 -11.94 11.65
C PRO A 44 1.59 -11.12 10.70
N MET A 45 1.70 -9.80 10.72
CA MET A 45 0.93 -8.93 9.83
C MET A 45 1.36 -9.05 8.37
N MET A 46 2.65 -9.23 8.09
CA MET A 46 3.14 -9.50 6.74
C MET A 46 2.65 -10.85 6.23
N VAL A 47 2.77 -11.92 7.03
CA VAL A 47 2.28 -13.26 6.68
C VAL A 47 0.77 -13.22 6.42
N LEU A 48 0.01 -12.56 7.28
CA LEU A 48 -1.42 -12.38 7.12
C LEU A 48 -1.76 -11.67 5.81
N GLY A 49 -1.06 -10.60 5.48
CA GLY A 49 -1.22 -9.87 4.22
C GLY A 49 -1.05 -10.79 3.01
N TYR A 50 -0.02 -11.63 3.01
CA TYR A 50 0.20 -12.61 1.92
C TYR A 50 -0.85 -13.72 1.89
N VAL A 51 -1.33 -14.21 3.04
CA VAL A 51 -2.42 -15.20 3.11
C VAL A 51 -3.69 -14.66 2.43
N PHE A 52 -4.01 -13.39 2.61
CA PHE A 52 -5.13 -12.75 1.90
C PHE A 52 -4.79 -12.45 0.43
N ALA A 53 -3.53 -12.13 0.10
CA ALA A 53 -3.12 -11.79 -1.26
C ALA A 53 -3.30 -12.97 -2.24
N VAL A 54 -2.99 -14.20 -1.83
CA VAL A 54 -3.08 -15.38 -2.70
C VAL A 54 -4.47 -15.59 -3.31
N PRO A 55 -5.57 -15.67 -2.51
CA PRO A 55 -6.91 -15.85 -3.09
C PRO A 55 -7.33 -14.65 -3.94
N PHE A 56 -7.01 -13.42 -3.53
CA PHE A 56 -7.31 -12.23 -4.32
C PHE A 56 -6.55 -12.23 -5.65
N PHE A 57 -5.29 -12.65 -5.66
CA PHE A 57 -4.50 -12.79 -6.89
C PHE A 57 -5.15 -13.78 -7.87
N LEU A 58 -5.52 -14.97 -7.41
CA LEU A 58 -6.21 -15.96 -8.25
C LEU A 58 -7.54 -15.44 -8.80
N LEU A 59 -8.32 -14.73 -7.99
CA LEU A 59 -9.57 -14.10 -8.40
C LEU A 59 -9.33 -12.95 -9.39
N SER A 60 -8.27 -12.17 -9.21
CA SER A 60 -7.94 -11.06 -10.11
C SER A 60 -7.53 -11.55 -11.49
N VAL A 61 -6.72 -12.61 -11.57
CA VAL A 61 -6.36 -13.27 -12.83
C VAL A 61 -7.60 -13.77 -13.57
N ARG A 62 -8.49 -14.49 -12.88
CA ARG A 62 -9.76 -14.96 -13.46
C ARG A 62 -10.65 -13.82 -13.95
N THR A 63 -10.70 -12.72 -13.20
CA THR A 63 -11.51 -11.54 -13.57
C THR A 63 -10.90 -10.85 -14.79
N SER A 64 -9.57 -10.73 -14.82
CA SER A 64 -8.83 -10.16 -15.94
C SER A 64 -9.06 -10.94 -17.24
N GLN A 65 -8.99 -12.27 -17.17
CA GLN A 65 -9.26 -13.15 -18.33
C GLN A 65 -10.70 -13.05 -18.87
N LYS A 66 -11.69 -12.86 -17.97
CA LYS A 66 -13.12 -12.82 -18.36
C LYS A 66 -13.60 -11.43 -18.76
N LYS A 67 -13.17 -10.38 -18.07
CA LYS A 67 -13.70 -9.01 -18.19
C LYS A 67 -12.67 -7.98 -18.64
N GLY A 68 -11.43 -8.40 -18.86
CA GLY A 68 -10.32 -7.53 -19.21
C GLY A 68 -9.60 -6.95 -17.99
N GLN A 69 -8.38 -6.47 -18.22
CA GLN A 69 -7.45 -6.00 -17.18
C GLN A 69 -7.99 -4.75 -16.45
N LYS A 70 -8.54 -3.78 -17.20
CA LYS A 70 -9.14 -2.56 -16.63
C LYS A 70 -10.24 -2.88 -15.63
N ALA A 71 -11.17 -3.77 -15.98
CA ALA A 71 -12.28 -4.14 -15.10
C ALA A 71 -11.81 -4.85 -13.82
N SER A 72 -10.77 -5.67 -13.92
CA SER A 72 -10.14 -6.31 -12.78
C SER A 72 -9.47 -5.27 -11.88
N LEU A 73 -8.64 -4.39 -12.44
CA LEU A 73 -7.95 -3.32 -11.71
C LEU A 73 -8.95 -2.45 -10.94
N THR A 74 -9.93 -1.89 -11.63
CA THR A 74 -10.96 -1.03 -11.01
C THR A 74 -11.67 -1.73 -9.86
N ARG A 75 -12.07 -2.99 -10.04
CA ARG A 75 -12.78 -3.75 -9.01
C ARG A 75 -11.94 -3.94 -7.75
N TYR A 76 -10.71 -4.42 -7.89
CA TYR A 76 -9.88 -4.75 -6.71
C TYR A 76 -9.29 -3.51 -6.05
N VAL A 77 -8.97 -2.46 -6.80
CA VAL A 77 -8.60 -1.15 -6.24
C VAL A 77 -9.76 -0.54 -5.45
N SER A 78 -11.01 -0.67 -5.93
CA SER A 78 -12.18 -0.20 -5.17
C SER A 78 -12.36 -0.96 -3.85
N ILE A 79 -12.15 -2.29 -3.84
CA ILE A 79 -12.19 -3.10 -2.60
C ILE A 79 -11.09 -2.65 -1.64
N ALA A 80 -9.86 -2.47 -2.13
CA ALA A 80 -8.74 -1.98 -1.33
C ALA A 80 -9.04 -0.61 -0.72
N LEU A 81 -9.59 0.32 -1.51
CA LEU A 81 -9.96 1.66 -1.06
C LEU A 81 -10.99 1.62 0.08
N LEU A 82 -12.06 0.84 -0.08
CA LEU A 82 -13.09 0.69 0.96
C LEU A 82 -12.53 0.11 2.26
N CYS A 83 -11.68 -0.90 2.16
CA CYS A 83 -11.04 -1.50 3.33
C CYS A 83 -10.07 -0.53 4.02
N TYR A 84 -9.30 0.26 3.26
CA TYR A 84 -8.38 1.23 3.83
C TYR A 84 -9.08 2.44 4.45
N ILE A 85 -10.30 2.77 4.01
CA ILE A 85 -11.16 3.72 4.75
C ILE A 85 -11.47 3.15 6.15
N GLY A 86 -11.75 1.85 6.26
CA GLY A 86 -11.91 1.18 7.55
C GLY A 86 -10.66 1.21 8.40
N VAL A 87 -9.49 0.93 7.82
CA VAL A 87 -8.18 1.03 8.51
C VAL A 87 -7.93 2.46 8.99
N LEU A 88 -8.19 3.46 8.14
CA LEU A 88 -8.05 4.87 8.50
C LEU A 88 -8.94 5.24 9.69
N ALA A 89 -10.21 4.84 9.67
CA ALA A 89 -11.13 5.06 10.79
C ALA A 89 -10.61 4.43 12.08
N LEU A 90 -10.15 3.17 12.03
CA LEU A 90 -9.58 2.49 13.18
C LEU A 90 -8.34 3.19 13.73
N LEU A 91 -7.45 3.68 12.87
CA LEU A 91 -6.25 4.41 13.30
C LEU A 91 -6.59 5.80 13.88
N LEU A 92 -7.60 6.49 13.34
CA LEU A 92 -8.04 7.79 13.87
C LEU A 92 -8.67 7.65 15.27
N PHE A 93 -9.53 6.65 15.45
CA PHE A 93 -10.20 6.38 16.74
C PHE A 93 -9.31 5.65 17.75
N SER A 94 -8.09 5.28 17.38
CA SER A 94 -7.15 4.65 18.30
C SER A 94 -6.80 5.59 19.46
N GLN A 95 -6.93 5.10 20.70
CA GLN A 95 -6.62 5.87 21.89
C GLN A 95 -5.12 6.14 21.99
N ASN A 96 -4.76 7.40 22.13
CA ASN A 96 -3.38 7.86 22.26
C ASN A 96 -2.78 7.38 23.59
N GLY A 97 -1.59 6.80 23.56
CA GLY A 97 -0.75 6.60 24.74
C GLY A 97 -0.82 5.23 25.44
N ASN A 98 -1.53 4.25 24.92
CA ASN A 98 -1.40 2.88 25.41
C ASN A 98 -1.36 1.86 24.25
N PRO A 99 -0.22 1.72 23.59
CA PRO A 99 -0.06 0.87 22.40
C PRO A 99 -0.37 -0.59 22.66
N ALA A 100 -0.11 -1.10 23.86
CA ALA A 100 -0.36 -2.50 24.25
C ALA A 100 -1.84 -2.92 24.21
N ARG A 101 -2.78 -1.99 24.02
CA ARG A 101 -4.22 -2.27 23.96
C ARG A 101 -4.80 -2.23 22.54
N MET A 102 -4.04 -1.82 21.52
CA MET A 102 -4.59 -1.68 20.19
C MET A 102 -4.71 -3.03 19.47
N LEU A 103 -3.62 -3.78 19.43
CA LEU A 103 -3.62 -5.13 18.89
C LEU A 103 -3.21 -6.11 19.99
N SER A 104 -4.07 -7.04 20.38
CA SER A 104 -3.72 -8.11 21.29
C SER A 104 -3.76 -9.44 20.55
N PHE A 105 -2.62 -10.14 20.56
CA PHE A 105 -2.50 -11.49 20.05
C PHE A 105 -2.25 -12.46 21.21
N PRO A 106 -2.76 -13.71 21.15
CA PRO A 106 -2.60 -14.70 22.23
C PRO A 106 -1.14 -15.15 22.44
N PHE A 107 -0.22 -14.76 21.57
CA PHE A 107 1.20 -15.18 21.63
C PHE A 107 2.05 -14.43 22.67
N GLU A 108 1.55 -13.34 23.25
CA GLU A 108 2.29 -12.52 24.23
C GLU A 108 1.69 -12.54 25.65
N GLY A 109 1.01 -13.61 26.03
CA GLY A 109 0.43 -13.71 27.37
C GLY A 109 -0.84 -12.86 27.59
N GLY A 110 -1.35 -12.21 26.55
CA GLY A 110 -2.64 -11.54 26.55
C GLY A 110 -3.75 -12.54 26.26
N SER A 111 -4.69 -12.68 27.16
CA SER A 111 -5.66 -13.76 27.17
C SER A 111 -6.84 -13.62 26.19
N SER A 112 -6.98 -12.55 25.43
CA SER A 112 -8.11 -12.39 24.51
C SER A 112 -7.80 -11.51 23.30
N ILE A 113 -8.27 -11.96 22.13
CA ILE A 113 -8.25 -11.16 20.91
C ILE A 113 -9.30 -10.05 21.04
N ASN A 114 -8.90 -8.80 20.96
CA ASN A 114 -9.82 -7.67 21.02
C ASN A 114 -10.61 -7.54 19.71
N LEU A 115 -11.83 -7.03 19.79
CA LEU A 115 -12.64 -6.70 18.61
C LEU A 115 -11.90 -5.75 17.65
N TYR A 116 -11.12 -4.81 18.19
CA TYR A 116 -10.26 -3.92 17.42
C TYR A 116 -9.26 -4.71 16.55
N THR A 117 -8.59 -5.70 17.12
CA THR A 117 -7.64 -6.58 16.42
C THR A 117 -8.32 -7.32 15.27
N ILE A 118 -9.50 -7.88 15.49
CA ILE A 118 -10.26 -8.61 14.46
C ILE A 118 -10.63 -7.67 13.32
N LEU A 119 -11.18 -6.49 13.62
CA LEU A 119 -11.58 -5.52 12.62
C LEU A 119 -10.37 -4.99 11.83
N PHE A 120 -9.27 -4.70 12.52
CA PHE A 120 -8.04 -4.26 11.87
C PHE A 120 -7.47 -5.33 10.95
N ILE A 121 -7.39 -6.58 11.40
CA ILE A 121 -6.92 -7.71 10.59
C ILE A 121 -7.78 -7.91 9.36
N LEU A 122 -9.10 -7.86 9.49
CA LEU A 122 -10.01 -8.04 8.36
C LEU A 122 -9.88 -6.89 7.36
N CYS A 123 -9.96 -5.65 7.83
CA CYS A 123 -9.85 -4.48 6.94
C CYS A 123 -8.47 -4.41 6.28
N PHE A 124 -7.40 -4.58 7.05
CA PHE A 124 -6.04 -4.55 6.51
C PHE A 124 -5.77 -5.73 5.59
N GLY A 125 -6.09 -6.97 6.01
CA GLY A 125 -5.82 -8.18 5.24
C GLY A 125 -6.56 -8.18 3.90
N ILE A 126 -7.86 -7.89 3.90
CA ILE A 126 -8.66 -7.81 2.66
C ILE A 126 -8.17 -6.66 1.78
N GLY A 127 -7.94 -5.49 2.36
CA GLY A 127 -7.47 -4.31 1.62
C GLY A 127 -6.09 -4.53 1.00
N TYR A 128 -5.13 -5.03 1.77
CA TYR A 128 -3.80 -5.36 1.32
C TYR A 128 -3.82 -6.47 0.26
N GLY A 129 -4.60 -7.55 0.51
CA GLY A 129 -4.73 -8.64 -0.44
C GLY A 129 -5.32 -8.21 -1.78
N ALA A 130 -6.40 -7.41 -1.76
CA ALA A 130 -7.00 -6.87 -2.97
C ALA A 130 -6.06 -5.94 -3.74
N TYR A 131 -5.34 -5.08 -3.03
CA TYR A 131 -4.32 -4.21 -3.62
C TYR A 131 -3.17 -5.02 -4.21
N TYR A 132 -2.57 -5.94 -3.45
CA TYR A 132 -1.44 -6.75 -3.90
C TYR A 132 -1.77 -7.59 -5.14
N ALA A 133 -3.02 -8.04 -5.25
CA ALA A 133 -3.52 -8.74 -6.44
C ALA A 133 -3.51 -7.88 -7.72
N THR A 134 -3.46 -6.56 -7.60
CA THR A 134 -3.41 -5.64 -8.74
C THR A 134 -2.02 -5.04 -8.98
N ALA A 135 -1.06 -5.32 -8.11
CA ALA A 135 0.27 -4.71 -8.16
C ALA A 135 0.99 -4.93 -9.50
N ASP A 136 0.90 -6.13 -10.05
CA ASP A 136 1.58 -6.48 -11.30
C ASP A 136 0.73 -6.21 -12.57
N MET A 137 -0.52 -5.74 -12.42
CA MET A 137 -1.37 -5.45 -13.58
C MET A 137 -0.87 -4.34 -14.52
N PRO A 138 -0.14 -3.32 -14.09
CA PRO A 138 0.45 -2.34 -15.00
C PRO A 138 1.40 -2.95 -16.03
N ILE A 139 2.08 -4.05 -15.72
CA ILE A 139 3.05 -4.70 -16.63
C ILE A 139 2.38 -5.21 -17.91
N PRO A 140 1.35 -6.10 -17.86
CA PRO A 140 0.64 -6.51 -19.07
C PRO A 140 -0.12 -5.36 -19.75
N MET A 141 -0.55 -4.33 -19.00
CA MET A 141 -1.18 -3.14 -19.62
C MET A 141 -0.18 -2.35 -20.48
N VAL A 142 1.10 -2.30 -20.11
CA VAL A 142 2.17 -1.72 -20.96
C VAL A 142 2.34 -2.52 -22.25
N ALA A 143 2.28 -3.84 -22.19
CA ALA A 143 2.33 -4.71 -23.37
C ALA A 143 1.16 -4.44 -24.31
N ASP A 144 -0.08 -4.40 -23.79
CA ASP A 144 -1.28 -4.07 -24.57
C ASP A 144 -1.18 -2.68 -25.24
N CYS A 145 -0.61 -1.69 -24.54
CA CYS A 145 -0.37 -0.36 -25.10
C CYS A 145 0.67 -0.39 -26.25
N SER A 146 1.71 -1.22 -26.12
CA SER A 146 2.71 -1.42 -27.19
C SER A 146 2.10 -2.05 -28.43
N ASP A 147 1.26 -3.05 -28.24
CA ASP A 147 0.57 -3.74 -29.35
C ASP A 147 -0.42 -2.80 -30.06
N TYR A 148 -1.16 -1.99 -29.28
CA TYR A 148 -2.04 -0.97 -29.83
C TYR A 148 -1.27 0.10 -30.64
N GLU A 149 -0.12 0.55 -30.15
CA GLU A 149 0.70 1.53 -30.88
C GLU A 149 1.26 0.91 -32.17
N THR A 150 1.67 -0.36 -32.16
CA THR A 150 2.10 -1.10 -33.35
C THR A 150 0.97 -1.19 -34.38
N TYR A 151 -0.25 -1.48 -33.95
CA TYR A 151 -1.43 -1.50 -34.84
C TYR A 151 -1.70 -0.13 -35.44
N ARG A 152 -1.61 0.95 -34.65
CA ARG A 152 -1.94 2.30 -35.06
C ARG A 152 -0.87 2.96 -35.95
N SER A 153 0.40 2.82 -35.60
CA SER A 153 1.53 3.53 -36.24
C SER A 153 2.38 2.66 -37.16
N GLY A 154 2.19 1.32 -37.12
CA GLY A 154 3.04 0.34 -37.80
C GLY A 154 4.44 0.22 -37.20
N LYS A 155 4.73 0.90 -36.09
CA LYS A 155 6.04 0.89 -35.43
C LYS A 155 6.02 -0.01 -34.21
N TYR A 156 6.82 -1.06 -34.22
CA TYR A 156 7.01 -1.96 -33.10
C TYR A 156 8.06 -1.39 -32.13
N ILE A 157 7.63 -0.84 -30.99
CA ILE A 157 8.49 -0.10 -30.04
C ILE A 157 8.41 -0.63 -28.58
N PRO A 158 8.31 -1.94 -28.33
CA PRO A 158 8.16 -2.45 -26.95
C PRO A 158 9.34 -2.11 -26.04
N GLY A 159 10.56 -2.04 -26.60
CA GLY A 159 11.76 -1.68 -25.84
C GLY A 159 11.70 -0.27 -25.25
N ILE A 160 11.18 0.71 -26.00
CA ILE A 160 11.01 2.10 -25.53
C ILE A 160 9.95 2.15 -24.42
N MET A 161 8.83 1.43 -24.61
CA MET A 161 7.75 1.36 -23.61
C MET A 161 8.24 0.75 -22.28
N GLY A 162 8.97 -0.36 -22.36
CA GLY A 162 9.59 -1.00 -21.19
C GLY A 162 10.65 -0.13 -20.52
N ALA A 163 11.47 0.58 -21.28
CA ALA A 163 12.48 1.49 -20.75
C ALA A 163 11.83 2.68 -20.01
N MET A 164 10.78 3.27 -20.56
CA MET A 164 10.01 4.33 -19.91
C MET A 164 9.34 3.86 -18.62
N PHE A 165 8.76 2.66 -18.63
CA PHE A 165 8.21 2.04 -17.43
C PHE A 165 9.28 1.91 -16.33
N SER A 166 10.43 1.31 -16.66
CA SER A 166 11.53 1.13 -15.71
C SER A 166 12.12 2.44 -15.21
N LEU A 167 12.19 3.46 -16.06
CA LEU A 167 12.68 4.79 -15.68
C LEU A 167 11.76 5.41 -14.60
N VAL A 168 10.44 5.41 -14.84
CA VAL A 168 9.46 5.96 -13.89
C VAL A 168 9.50 5.19 -12.57
N ASP A 169 9.55 3.84 -12.63
CA ASP A 169 9.67 2.99 -11.45
C ASP A 169 10.90 3.36 -10.60
N LYS A 170 12.07 3.46 -11.21
CA LYS A 170 13.32 3.79 -10.50
C LYS A 170 13.31 5.20 -9.92
N LEU A 171 12.80 6.18 -10.68
CA LEU A 171 12.70 7.56 -10.21
C LEU A 171 11.78 7.66 -8.98
N VAL A 172 10.58 7.11 -9.06
CA VAL A 172 9.61 7.21 -7.95
C VAL A 172 10.07 6.41 -6.74
N SER A 173 10.60 5.21 -6.94
CA SER A 173 11.13 4.38 -5.84
C SER A 173 12.32 5.05 -5.12
N SER A 174 13.20 5.72 -5.85
CA SER A 174 14.34 6.44 -5.24
C SER A 174 13.90 7.67 -4.44
N LEU A 175 12.83 8.34 -4.86
CA LEU A 175 12.28 9.50 -4.14
C LEU A 175 11.44 9.12 -2.92
N ALA A 176 10.94 7.89 -2.85
CA ALA A 176 10.05 7.45 -1.78
C ALA A 176 10.69 7.58 -0.38
N GLN A 177 11.95 7.20 -0.23
CA GLN A 177 12.66 7.32 1.05
C GLN A 177 12.82 8.78 1.49
N THR A 178 13.12 9.66 0.56
CA THR A 178 13.22 11.11 0.82
C THR A 178 11.87 11.69 1.22
N LEU A 179 10.77 11.26 0.56
CA LEU A 179 9.42 11.66 0.92
C LEU A 179 9.02 11.19 2.32
N VAL A 180 9.38 9.96 2.69
CA VAL A 180 9.15 9.42 4.05
C VAL A 180 9.85 10.29 5.09
N ALA A 181 11.14 10.58 4.90
CA ALA A 181 11.89 11.43 5.81
C ALA A 181 11.30 12.86 5.90
N PHE A 182 10.93 13.43 4.76
CA PHE A 182 10.33 14.76 4.69
C PHE A 182 8.97 14.84 5.42
N ILE A 183 8.12 13.82 5.29
CA ILE A 183 6.84 13.78 5.99
C ILE A 183 7.05 13.66 7.52
N PHE A 184 8.01 12.86 8.00
CA PHE A 184 8.34 12.81 9.43
C PHE A 184 8.88 14.15 9.93
N LEU A 185 9.72 14.83 9.14
CA LEU A 185 10.20 16.16 9.48
C LEU A 185 9.05 17.17 9.60
N LEU A 186 8.13 17.21 8.63
CA LEU A 186 7.02 18.16 8.62
C LEU A 186 5.98 17.90 9.72
N CYS A 187 5.61 16.65 9.95
CA CYS A 187 4.52 16.29 10.86
C CYS A 187 4.99 16.13 12.30
N ALA A 188 6.17 15.55 12.50
CA ALA A 188 6.70 15.24 13.83
C ALA A 188 7.86 16.16 14.26
N GLY A 189 8.36 17.02 13.36
CA GLY A 189 9.52 17.89 13.64
C GLY A 189 10.83 17.13 13.84
N MET A 190 10.90 15.88 13.35
CA MET A 190 12.06 15.01 13.56
C MET A 190 13.09 15.22 12.45
N SER A 191 14.33 15.51 12.83
CA SER A 191 15.47 15.57 11.89
C SER A 191 16.03 14.19 11.56
N GLU A 192 15.74 13.19 12.37
CA GLU A 192 16.15 11.79 12.18
C GLU A 192 14.93 10.89 12.03
N LEU A 193 15.12 9.74 11.35
CA LEU A 193 14.05 8.77 11.18
C LEU A 193 13.72 8.10 12.52
N PRO A 194 12.43 7.76 12.78
CA PRO A 194 12.02 7.11 14.01
C PRO A 194 12.68 5.74 14.18
N THR A 195 13.03 5.42 15.42
CA THR A 195 13.60 4.14 15.88
C THR A 195 12.66 3.49 16.89
N ASP A 196 12.92 2.22 17.26
CA ASP A 196 12.12 1.49 18.27
C ASP A 196 12.06 2.20 19.63
N SER A 197 13.09 3.00 19.97
CA SER A 197 13.16 3.77 21.20
C SER A 197 12.48 5.14 21.15
N THR A 198 11.97 5.54 19.98
CA THR A 198 11.34 6.86 19.79
C THR A 198 9.99 6.91 20.53
N PRO A 199 9.79 7.88 21.45
CA PRO A 199 8.55 8.01 22.18
C PRO A 199 7.39 8.38 21.24
N TYR A 200 6.19 7.90 21.59
CA TYR A 200 4.97 8.27 20.85
C TYR A 200 4.76 9.80 20.85
N SER A 201 4.45 10.33 19.68
CA SER A 201 3.98 11.70 19.51
C SER A 201 2.79 11.77 18.54
N VAL A 202 1.93 12.78 18.71
CA VAL A 202 0.80 13.00 17.79
C VAL A 202 1.30 13.25 16.36
N GLY A 203 2.42 13.92 16.23
CA GLY A 203 3.06 14.17 14.93
C GLY A 203 3.44 12.88 14.21
N ILE A 204 4.00 11.90 14.92
CA ILE A 204 4.32 10.57 14.36
C ILE A 204 3.05 9.85 13.94
N LYS A 205 1.98 9.90 14.75
CA LYS A 205 0.69 9.32 14.38
C LYS A 205 0.15 9.91 13.07
N VAL A 206 0.16 11.23 12.95
CA VAL A 206 -0.28 11.92 11.73
C VAL A 206 0.58 11.55 10.54
N ALA A 207 1.90 11.54 10.68
CA ALA A 207 2.83 11.14 9.61
C ALA A 207 2.54 9.71 9.12
N VAL A 208 2.37 8.76 10.04
CA VAL A 208 2.06 7.36 9.70
C VAL A 208 0.70 7.25 9.00
N ILE A 209 -0.35 7.93 9.48
CA ILE A 209 -1.67 7.91 8.84
C ILE A 209 -1.58 8.46 7.41
N ILE A 210 -0.85 9.55 7.19
CA ILE A 210 -0.67 10.13 5.86
C ILE A 210 0.00 9.13 4.93
N MET A 211 1.12 8.53 5.36
CA MET A 211 1.92 7.64 4.52
C MET A 211 1.27 6.26 4.31
N PHE A 212 0.64 5.72 5.35
CA PHE A 212 0.07 4.38 5.29
C PHE A 212 -1.34 4.33 4.70
N CYS A 213 -2.16 5.36 4.91
CA CYS A 213 -3.54 5.39 4.44
C CYS A 213 -3.78 6.45 3.37
N VAL A 214 -3.47 7.73 3.64
CA VAL A 214 -3.93 8.85 2.79
C VAL A 214 -3.25 8.80 1.42
N ILE A 215 -1.93 8.67 1.35
CA ILE A 215 -1.19 8.63 0.08
C ILE A 215 -1.64 7.46 -0.80
N PRO A 216 -1.70 6.19 -0.31
CA PRO A 216 -2.23 5.10 -1.11
C PRO A 216 -3.67 5.32 -1.58
N MET A 217 -4.54 5.80 -0.70
CA MET A 217 -5.94 6.05 -1.05
C MET A 217 -6.09 7.11 -2.15
N LEU A 218 -5.34 8.21 -2.10
CA LEU A 218 -5.31 9.22 -3.15
C LEU A 218 -4.81 8.65 -4.48
N ALA A 219 -3.76 7.84 -4.44
CA ALA A 219 -3.22 7.17 -5.61
C ALA A 219 -4.25 6.20 -6.23
N TRP A 220 -4.98 5.46 -5.41
CA TRP A 220 -6.04 4.57 -5.88
C TRP A 220 -7.25 5.31 -6.44
N ILE A 221 -7.66 6.43 -5.83
CA ILE A 221 -8.71 7.30 -6.37
C ILE A 221 -8.29 7.83 -7.76
N ALA A 222 -7.04 8.22 -7.93
CA ALA A 222 -6.53 8.65 -9.22
C ALA A 222 -6.48 7.52 -10.27
N THR A 223 -6.45 6.26 -9.83
CA THR A 223 -6.46 5.08 -10.71
C THR A 223 -7.88 4.70 -11.17
N LEU A 224 -8.92 5.01 -10.40
CA LEU A 224 -10.33 4.71 -10.70
C LEU A 224 -10.93 5.68 -11.71
#